data_9b92265a3df72ab8e790fb4f24acf55e
#
_entry.id   9b92265a3df72ab8e790fb4f24acf55e
#
_cell.length_a   1.000
_cell.length_b   1.000
_cell.length_c   1.000
_cell.angle_alpha   90.00
_cell.angle_beta   90.00
_cell.angle_gamma   90.00
#
_symmetry.space_group_name_H-M   'P 1'
#
loop_
_entity.id
_entity.type
_entity.pdbx_description
1 polymer ?
#
loop_
_entity_poly.entity_id
_entity_poly.type
_entity_poly.pdbx_seq_one_letter_code
_entity_poly.pdbx_strand_id
1 'polypeptide(L)'
;MVRRLREGVWLLELGLVPPFMSNAYLVDGSALDGESDGLTLVDTGLWWNEPPIADELDGVGYDPEDVDRVLVTHYDLDHVGGLNRLAPEFDGPVYVGREDLALLAGGTDPPLFHHKGLFHRASRQLSRLPDVDWRPLSEGDTVAGFTAYHTPGHNPGHLAYYHEAASTAFLGDLVWEEDGALTTPFWGDSYDMGRLRESVRGLASRMPAFDVAAMGHGDPLLAGGSDALRALAASV
;
A
#
# COMPACT_ATOMS: atom_id res chain seq x y z
N MET A 1 12.68 8.24 -6.31
CA MET A 1 12.57 8.95 -7.64
C MET A 1 11.11 8.98 -8.06
N VAL A 2 10.62 10.15 -8.49
CA VAL A 2 9.22 10.30 -8.91
C VAL A 2 9.03 9.87 -10.36
N ARG A 3 7.97 9.12 -10.63
CA ARG A 3 7.58 8.69 -11.99
C ARG A 3 6.05 8.81 -12.17
N ARG A 4 5.61 9.57 -13.17
CA ARG A 4 4.19 9.63 -13.52
C ARG A 4 3.80 8.33 -14.23
N LEU A 5 2.83 7.61 -13.67
CA LEU A 5 2.31 6.37 -14.25
C LEU A 5 1.21 6.65 -15.27
N ARG A 6 0.31 7.59 -14.93
CA ARG A 6 -0.76 8.09 -15.78
C ARG A 6 -1.22 9.45 -15.27
N GLU A 7 -2.23 10.04 -15.89
CA GLU A 7 -2.81 11.29 -15.40
C GLU A 7 -3.29 11.15 -13.97
N GLY A 8 -2.92 12.10 -13.11
CA GLY A 8 -3.28 12.10 -11.71
C GLY A 8 -2.68 10.96 -10.85
N VAL A 9 -1.74 10.15 -11.36
CA VAL A 9 -1.14 9.04 -10.60
C VAL A 9 0.38 9.04 -10.74
N TRP A 10 1.09 9.10 -9.62
CA TRP A 10 2.56 9.03 -9.56
C TRP A 10 3.03 7.89 -8.67
N LEU A 11 4.11 7.28 -9.07
CA LEU A 11 4.95 6.42 -8.23
C LEU A 11 5.99 7.28 -7.54
N LEU A 12 6.15 7.10 -6.25
CA LEU A 12 7.21 7.63 -5.40
C LEU A 12 8.08 6.44 -4.98
N GLU A 13 9.24 6.29 -5.65
CA GLU A 13 10.17 5.19 -5.34
C GLU A 13 11.00 5.58 -4.12
N LEU A 14 10.80 4.90 -3.00
CA LEU A 14 11.41 5.20 -1.72
C LEU A 14 12.56 4.25 -1.39
N GLY A 15 13.72 4.83 -1.08
CA GLY A 15 14.94 4.08 -0.80
C GLY A 15 15.79 3.80 -2.03
N LEU A 16 17.11 3.64 -1.82
CA LEU A 16 18.10 3.51 -2.88
C LEU A 16 18.67 2.10 -3.03
N VAL A 17 18.44 1.22 -2.06
CA VAL A 17 19.13 -0.07 -1.99
C VAL A 17 18.18 -1.20 -1.64
N PRO A 18 18.04 -2.24 -2.50
CA PRO A 18 17.31 -3.45 -2.11
C PRO A 18 17.95 -4.10 -0.85
N PRO A 19 17.17 -4.72 0.04
CA PRO A 19 15.72 -4.96 -0.02
C PRO A 19 14.87 -3.85 0.64
N PHE A 20 15.45 -2.70 0.94
CA PHE A 20 14.79 -1.61 1.69
C PHE A 20 14.11 -0.58 0.78
N MET A 21 13.89 -0.95 -0.48
CA MET A 21 13.11 -0.15 -1.42
C MET A 21 11.65 -0.52 -1.32
N SER A 22 10.78 0.48 -1.24
CA SER A 22 9.33 0.30 -1.31
C SER A 22 8.71 1.40 -2.17
N ASN A 23 7.54 1.13 -2.68
CA ASN A 23 6.76 2.04 -3.50
C ASN A 23 5.68 2.70 -2.65
N ALA A 24 5.56 4.02 -2.78
CA ALA A 24 4.37 4.75 -2.41
C ALA A 24 3.75 5.37 -3.66
N TYR A 25 2.48 5.73 -3.59
CA TYR A 25 1.79 6.28 -4.75
C TYR A 25 1.01 7.51 -4.35
N LEU A 26 1.13 8.58 -5.16
CA LEU A 26 0.32 9.78 -5.02
C LEU A 26 -0.79 9.75 -6.07
N VAL A 27 -2.02 10.04 -5.64
CA VAL A 27 -3.19 10.13 -6.52
C VAL A 27 -3.86 11.48 -6.30
N ASP A 28 -3.91 12.28 -7.36
CA ASP A 28 -4.68 13.53 -7.41
C ASP A 28 -6.06 13.24 -8.01
N GLY A 29 -7.05 13.05 -7.16
CA GLY A 29 -8.43 12.77 -7.57
C GLY A 29 -9.04 13.89 -8.39
N SER A 30 -8.67 15.15 -8.12
CA SER A 30 -9.20 16.31 -8.84
C SER A 30 -8.74 16.33 -10.31
N ALA A 31 -7.57 15.77 -10.61
CA ALA A 31 -7.05 15.65 -11.97
C ALA A 31 -7.69 14.49 -12.76
N LEU A 32 -8.37 13.54 -12.09
CA LEU A 32 -8.92 12.33 -12.71
C LEU A 32 -10.35 12.54 -13.25
N ASP A 33 -11.29 12.87 -12.38
CA ASP A 33 -12.71 12.95 -12.70
C ASP A 33 -13.36 14.29 -12.27
N GLY A 34 -12.63 15.11 -11.49
CA GLY A 34 -13.12 16.37 -10.92
C GLY A 34 -14.19 16.19 -9.83
N GLU A 35 -14.54 14.95 -9.49
CA GLU A 35 -15.53 14.61 -8.45
C GLU A 35 -14.86 14.05 -7.19
N SER A 36 -13.70 13.41 -7.34
CA SER A 36 -12.89 12.90 -6.23
C SER A 36 -12.01 14.00 -5.67
N ASP A 37 -12.34 14.47 -4.49
CA ASP A 37 -11.64 15.59 -3.86
C ASP A 37 -10.26 15.20 -3.31
N GLY A 38 -9.22 15.91 -3.76
CA GLY A 38 -7.95 16.07 -3.10
C GLY A 38 -6.89 14.98 -3.38
N LEU A 39 -5.78 15.12 -2.66
CA LEU A 39 -4.60 14.28 -2.77
C LEU A 39 -4.67 13.09 -1.81
N THR A 40 -4.47 11.91 -2.35
CA THR A 40 -4.39 10.67 -1.58
C THR A 40 -3.01 10.05 -1.76
N LEU A 41 -2.33 9.77 -0.65
CA LEU A 41 -1.10 9.01 -0.64
C LEU A 41 -1.42 7.54 -0.30
N VAL A 42 -0.89 6.59 -1.07
CA VAL A 42 -0.99 5.15 -0.79
C VAL A 42 0.38 4.66 -0.34
N ASP A 43 0.49 4.22 0.92
CA ASP A 43 1.71 3.88 1.64
C ASP A 43 2.71 5.05 1.78
N THR A 44 3.74 4.89 2.62
CA THR A 44 4.65 5.98 2.98
C THR A 44 6.13 5.59 3.05
N GLY A 45 6.46 4.33 2.87
CA GLY A 45 7.84 3.84 2.99
C GLY A 45 8.36 3.74 4.43
N LEU A 46 9.68 3.62 4.56
CA LEU A 46 10.41 3.56 5.83
C LEU A 46 10.69 4.97 6.38
N TRP A 47 10.79 5.09 7.71
CA TRP A 47 11.13 6.36 8.37
C TRP A 47 12.57 6.86 8.09
N TRP A 48 13.45 6.01 7.56
CA TRP A 48 14.83 6.35 7.17
C TRP A 48 15.07 6.30 5.66
N ASN A 49 14.03 6.25 4.83
CA ASN A 49 14.21 6.35 3.38
C ASN A 49 14.92 7.67 3.03
N GLU A 50 15.85 7.55 2.08
CA GLU A 50 16.49 8.67 1.42
C GLU A 50 16.32 8.50 -0.11
N PRO A 51 15.68 9.46 -0.78
CA PRO A 51 15.03 10.65 -0.19
C PRO A 51 13.81 10.29 0.67
N PRO A 52 13.45 11.15 1.66
CA PRO A 52 12.25 10.99 2.45
C PRO A 52 10.99 11.23 1.59
N ILE A 53 9.84 10.75 2.03
CA ILE A 53 8.56 10.89 1.31
C ILE A 53 8.21 12.35 1.00
N ALA A 54 8.55 13.30 1.88
CA ALA A 54 8.31 14.72 1.68
C ALA A 54 9.08 15.28 0.48
N ASP A 55 10.35 14.89 0.29
CA ASP A 55 11.15 15.31 -0.87
C ASP A 55 10.60 14.74 -2.19
N GLU A 56 10.02 13.53 -2.15
CA GLU A 56 9.38 12.94 -3.32
C GLU A 56 8.05 13.65 -3.65
N LEU A 57 7.30 14.14 -2.64
CA LEU A 57 6.12 14.98 -2.86
C LEU A 57 6.51 16.32 -3.51
N ASP A 58 7.55 17.01 -2.99
CA ASP A 58 8.08 18.24 -3.60
C ASP A 58 8.48 18.01 -5.07
N GLY A 59 9.03 16.84 -5.38
CA GLY A 59 9.37 16.43 -6.75
C GLY A 59 8.19 16.40 -7.73
N VAL A 60 6.95 16.36 -7.26
CA VAL A 60 5.71 16.49 -8.05
C VAL A 60 4.99 17.81 -7.83
N GLY A 61 5.52 18.68 -6.99
CA GLY A 61 4.99 20.03 -6.73
C GLY A 61 3.94 20.09 -5.64
N TYR A 62 3.97 19.14 -4.68
CA TYR A 62 3.12 19.11 -3.51
C TYR A 62 3.95 19.06 -2.23
N ASP A 63 3.43 19.64 -1.17
CA ASP A 63 3.97 19.57 0.18
C ASP A 63 3.17 18.55 1.03
N PRO A 64 3.70 18.06 2.17
CA PRO A 64 2.96 17.19 3.08
C PRO A 64 1.61 17.76 3.54
N GLU A 65 1.48 19.09 3.67
CA GLU A 65 0.24 19.81 4.02
C GLU A 65 -0.86 19.68 2.95
N ASP A 66 -0.48 19.42 1.68
CA ASP A 66 -1.43 19.26 0.58
C ASP A 66 -2.09 17.88 0.57
N VAL A 67 -1.52 16.90 1.29
CA VAL A 67 -2.03 15.53 1.34
C VAL A 67 -3.28 15.48 2.22
N ASP A 68 -4.44 15.21 1.63
CA ASP A 68 -5.71 15.14 2.37
C ASP A 68 -5.87 13.86 3.17
N ARG A 69 -5.26 12.76 2.75
CA ARG A 69 -5.36 11.45 3.41
C ARG A 69 -4.26 10.49 3.01
N VAL A 70 -4.04 9.50 3.87
CA VAL A 70 -3.17 8.37 3.59
C VAL A 70 -3.98 7.07 3.63
N LEU A 71 -3.81 6.21 2.63
CA LEU A 71 -4.31 4.83 2.60
C LEU A 71 -3.12 3.90 2.81
N VAL A 72 -3.15 3.07 3.84
CA VAL A 72 -2.11 2.09 4.12
C VAL A 72 -2.58 0.72 3.66
N THR A 73 -1.78 0.07 2.81
CA THR A 73 -2.10 -1.29 2.35
C THR A 73 -1.98 -2.30 3.48
N HIS A 74 -0.94 -2.19 4.30
CA HIS A 74 -0.70 -3.03 5.46
C HIS A 74 0.31 -2.39 6.42
N TYR A 75 0.46 -2.95 7.63
CA TYR A 75 1.20 -2.30 8.73
C TYR A 75 2.71 -2.56 8.78
N ASP A 76 3.33 -3.11 7.75
CA ASP A 76 4.77 -3.30 7.70
C ASP A 76 5.51 -1.95 7.68
N LEU A 77 6.72 -1.91 8.28
CA LEU A 77 7.42 -0.66 8.52
C LEU A 77 7.76 0.12 7.25
N ASP A 78 7.99 -0.59 6.17
CA ASP A 78 8.28 -0.03 4.85
C ASP A 78 7.04 0.46 4.10
N HIS A 79 5.87 0.38 4.73
CA HIS A 79 4.61 0.97 4.26
C HIS A 79 4.09 2.06 5.19
N VAL A 80 4.30 1.94 6.51
CA VAL A 80 3.79 2.90 7.50
C VAL A 80 4.87 3.79 8.11
N GLY A 81 6.14 3.44 7.99
CA GLY A 81 7.23 4.11 8.71
C GLY A 81 7.45 5.56 8.32
N GLY A 82 7.23 5.89 7.05
CA GLY A 82 7.35 7.25 6.52
C GLY A 82 6.34 8.24 7.09
N LEU A 83 5.22 7.76 7.68
CA LEU A 83 4.28 8.61 8.40
C LEU A 83 4.97 9.47 9.49
N ASN A 84 6.05 8.99 10.09
CA ASN A 84 6.82 9.79 11.06
C ASN A 84 7.47 11.04 10.44
N ARG A 85 7.75 11.02 9.14
CA ARG A 85 8.30 12.16 8.39
C ARG A 85 7.21 13.08 7.87
N LEU A 86 6.04 12.49 7.55
CA LEU A 86 4.89 13.22 7.04
C LEU A 86 4.12 13.95 8.15
N ALA A 87 3.88 13.29 9.29
CA ALA A 87 3.00 13.73 10.37
C ALA A 87 3.28 15.15 10.97
N PRO A 88 4.49 15.71 10.96
CA PRO A 88 4.69 17.07 11.46
C PRO A 88 3.92 18.15 10.67
N GLU A 89 3.60 17.89 9.41
CA GLU A 89 2.97 18.83 8.48
C GLU A 89 1.65 18.30 7.91
N PHE A 90 1.35 17.02 8.10
CA PHE A 90 0.13 16.33 7.66
C PHE A 90 -0.88 16.22 8.82
N ASP A 91 -2.12 16.66 8.59
CA ASP A 91 -3.21 16.63 9.58
C ASP A 91 -4.42 15.77 9.16
N GLY A 92 -4.32 15.12 8.01
CA GLY A 92 -5.37 14.26 7.47
C GLY A 92 -5.52 12.90 8.16
N PRO A 93 -6.60 12.17 7.86
CA PRO A 93 -6.79 10.81 8.37
C PRO A 93 -5.88 9.78 7.67
N VAL A 94 -5.49 8.76 8.43
CA VAL A 94 -4.76 7.59 7.95
C VAL A 94 -5.67 6.36 8.01
N TYR A 95 -5.97 5.80 6.87
CA TYR A 95 -6.83 4.62 6.73
C TYR A 95 -5.99 3.35 6.62
N VAL A 96 -6.40 2.30 7.32
CA VAL A 96 -5.69 1.00 7.35
C VAL A 96 -6.69 -0.13 7.61
N GLY A 97 -6.34 -1.35 7.21
CA GLY A 97 -7.16 -2.53 7.48
C GLY A 97 -7.42 -2.71 8.99
N ARG A 98 -8.64 -3.05 9.35
CA ARG A 98 -9.11 -3.15 10.76
C ARG A 98 -8.24 -4.07 11.61
N GLU A 99 -7.84 -5.22 11.07
CA GLU A 99 -7.01 -6.19 11.78
C GLU A 99 -5.59 -5.68 11.98
N ASP A 100 -5.05 -4.99 10.99
CA ASP A 100 -3.73 -4.38 11.07
C ASP A 100 -3.72 -3.18 12.02
N LEU A 101 -4.79 -2.39 12.06
CA LEU A 101 -4.94 -1.32 13.07
C LEU A 101 -4.94 -1.89 14.49
N ALA A 102 -5.59 -3.03 14.72
CA ALA A 102 -5.59 -3.68 16.03
C ALA A 102 -4.18 -4.14 16.46
N LEU A 103 -3.35 -4.56 15.50
CA LEU A 103 -1.95 -4.90 15.73
C LEU A 103 -1.09 -3.66 15.99
N LEU A 104 -1.28 -2.60 15.22
CA LEU A 104 -0.60 -1.30 15.38
C LEU A 104 -0.90 -0.66 16.74
N ALA A 105 -2.16 -0.59 17.11
CA ALA A 105 -2.63 0.01 18.36
C ALA A 105 -2.30 -0.84 19.61
N GLY A 106 -1.72 -2.03 19.44
CA GLY A 106 -1.43 -2.94 20.53
C GLY A 106 -2.66 -3.60 21.16
N GLY A 107 -3.82 -3.53 20.50
CA GLY A 107 -5.05 -4.21 20.90
C GLY A 107 -4.98 -5.72 20.68
N THR A 108 -4.14 -6.15 19.74
CA THR A 108 -3.81 -7.55 19.48
C THR A 108 -2.30 -7.70 19.34
N ASP A 109 -1.76 -8.78 19.85
CA ASP A 109 -0.33 -9.07 19.72
C ASP A 109 -0.04 -9.95 18.51
N PRO A 110 1.00 -9.64 17.70
CA PRO A 110 1.49 -10.57 16.69
C PRO A 110 1.90 -11.92 17.31
N PRO A 111 1.65 -13.06 16.63
CA PRO A 111 1.87 -14.38 17.21
C PRO A 111 3.36 -14.64 17.49
N LEU A 112 3.68 -15.10 18.72
CA LEU A 112 5.06 -15.33 19.19
C LEU A 112 5.80 -16.45 18.45
N PHE A 113 5.06 -17.48 17.99
CA PHE A 113 5.64 -18.66 17.34
C PHE A 113 5.58 -18.58 15.81
N HIS A 114 5.38 -17.36 15.27
CA HIS A 114 5.40 -17.10 13.85
C HIS A 114 6.59 -16.18 13.52
N HIS A 115 7.37 -16.52 12.47
CA HIS A 115 8.58 -15.75 12.09
C HIS A 115 8.26 -14.27 11.87
N LYS A 116 7.27 -13.93 11.05
CA LYS A 116 6.84 -12.55 10.79
C LYS A 116 6.23 -11.91 12.04
N GLY A 117 5.45 -12.66 12.83
CA GLY A 117 4.89 -12.18 14.09
C GLY A 117 5.96 -11.79 15.12
N LEU A 118 7.03 -12.57 15.23
CA LEU A 118 8.16 -12.23 16.09
C LEU A 118 8.90 -10.98 15.60
N PHE A 119 9.12 -10.86 14.29
CA PHE A 119 9.70 -9.68 13.67
C PHE A 119 8.84 -8.44 13.96
N HIS A 120 7.52 -8.50 13.79
CA HIS A 120 6.61 -7.38 14.08
C HIS A 120 6.58 -6.99 15.56
N ARG A 121 6.70 -7.95 16.49
CA ARG A 121 6.84 -7.62 17.92
C ARG A 121 8.12 -6.82 18.19
N ALA A 122 9.22 -7.18 17.55
CA ALA A 122 10.49 -6.46 17.69
C ALA A 122 10.42 -5.08 17.02
N SER A 123 9.92 -4.99 15.79
CA SER A 123 9.84 -3.74 15.03
C SER A 123 8.89 -2.71 15.68
N ARG A 124 7.77 -3.15 16.26
CA ARG A 124 6.84 -2.30 17.03
C ARG A 124 7.49 -1.63 18.24
N GLN A 125 8.54 -2.23 18.83
CA GLN A 125 9.30 -1.62 19.92
C GLN A 125 10.28 -0.54 19.42
N LEU A 126 10.72 -0.64 18.17
CA LEU A 126 11.70 0.25 17.56
C LEU A 126 11.03 1.41 16.81
N SER A 127 9.85 1.22 16.29
CA SER A 127 9.11 2.23 15.53
C SER A 127 7.91 2.72 16.34
N ARG A 128 7.99 3.96 16.84
CA ARG A 128 6.83 4.66 17.39
C ARG A 128 6.10 5.29 16.20
N LEU A 129 4.86 4.85 15.96
CA LEU A 129 4.01 5.50 15.00
C LEU A 129 3.60 6.90 15.51
N PRO A 130 3.38 7.86 14.61
CA PRO A 130 2.90 9.18 14.98
C PRO A 130 1.48 9.13 15.51
N ASP A 131 1.12 10.15 16.30
CA ASP A 131 -0.26 10.38 16.75
C ASP A 131 -1.03 11.07 15.62
N VAL A 132 -1.71 10.25 14.81
CA VAL A 132 -2.54 10.68 13.68
C VAL A 132 -3.95 10.10 13.81
N ASP A 133 -4.91 10.62 13.04
CA ASP A 133 -6.29 10.12 13.03
C ASP A 133 -6.39 8.78 12.29
N TRP A 134 -6.15 7.68 12.99
CA TRP A 134 -6.25 6.32 12.46
C TRP A 134 -7.69 5.87 12.26
N ARG A 135 -8.06 5.50 11.04
CA ARG A 135 -9.40 5.03 10.66
C ARG A 135 -9.36 3.63 10.07
N PRO A 136 -10.11 2.66 10.64
CA PRO A 136 -10.16 1.31 10.09
C PRO A 136 -11.03 1.24 8.83
N LEU A 137 -10.53 0.50 7.82
CA LEU A 137 -11.32 0.08 6.66
C LEU A 137 -11.54 -1.44 6.67
N SER A 138 -12.59 -1.84 5.98
CA SER A 138 -13.01 -3.23 5.76
C SER A 138 -13.30 -3.47 4.27
N GLU A 139 -13.53 -4.73 3.90
CA GLU A 139 -13.96 -5.12 2.55
C GLU A 139 -15.14 -4.26 2.05
N GLY A 140 -14.97 -3.66 0.89
CA GLY A 140 -15.99 -2.88 0.20
C GLY A 140 -16.16 -1.43 0.68
N ASP A 141 -15.43 -1.00 1.72
CA ASP A 141 -15.45 0.41 2.13
C ASP A 141 -14.84 1.30 1.03
N THR A 142 -15.38 2.51 0.91
CA THR A 142 -14.93 3.48 -0.11
C THR A 142 -14.45 4.77 0.53
N VAL A 143 -13.35 5.32 0.01
CA VAL A 143 -12.78 6.60 0.43
C VAL A 143 -12.24 7.33 -0.79
N ALA A 144 -12.72 8.53 -1.09
CA ALA A 144 -12.19 9.40 -2.16
C ALA A 144 -11.97 8.68 -3.50
N GLY A 145 -12.96 7.91 -3.97
CA GLY A 145 -12.88 7.15 -5.23
C GLY A 145 -12.17 5.80 -5.13
N PHE A 146 -11.52 5.50 -4.01
CA PHE A 146 -10.90 4.20 -3.76
C PHE A 146 -11.90 3.21 -3.14
N THR A 147 -11.92 1.99 -3.64
CA THR A 147 -12.61 0.85 -3.02
C THR A 147 -11.59 -0.06 -2.37
N ALA A 148 -11.78 -0.39 -1.10
CA ALA A 148 -10.93 -1.30 -0.34
C ALA A 148 -11.34 -2.76 -0.54
N TYR A 149 -10.36 -3.62 -0.77
CA TYR A 149 -10.53 -5.08 -0.89
C TYR A 149 -9.67 -5.77 0.17
N HIS A 150 -10.28 -6.51 1.07
CA HIS A 150 -9.54 -7.26 2.08
C HIS A 150 -8.87 -8.48 1.45
N THR A 151 -7.53 -8.51 1.54
CA THR A 151 -6.66 -9.49 0.89
C THR A 151 -5.64 -10.06 1.87
N PRO A 152 -6.11 -10.75 2.93
CA PRO A 152 -5.23 -11.27 3.98
C PRO A 152 -4.29 -12.37 3.47
N GLY A 153 -3.16 -12.52 4.17
CA GLY A 153 -2.16 -13.56 3.90
C GLY A 153 -0.75 -13.04 4.07
N HIS A 154 -0.39 -11.95 3.39
CA HIS A 154 0.84 -11.23 3.71
C HIS A 154 0.75 -10.66 5.12
N ASN A 155 -0.26 -9.84 5.41
CA ASN A 155 -0.67 -9.43 6.74
C ASN A 155 -2.16 -9.77 6.97
N PRO A 156 -2.61 -9.88 8.24
CA PRO A 156 -4.02 -10.21 8.54
C PRO A 156 -5.02 -9.17 8.04
N GLY A 157 -4.67 -7.88 8.14
CA GLY A 157 -5.51 -6.76 7.73
C GLY A 157 -5.12 -6.15 6.38
N HIS A 158 -4.31 -6.84 5.58
CA HIS A 158 -3.87 -6.34 4.27
C HIS A 158 -5.05 -5.94 3.39
N LEU A 159 -4.98 -4.73 2.80
CA LEU A 159 -5.94 -4.19 1.85
C LEU A 159 -5.28 -3.91 0.50
N ALA A 160 -5.92 -4.36 -0.57
CA ALA A 160 -5.71 -3.79 -1.89
C ALA A 160 -6.73 -2.68 -2.14
N TYR A 161 -6.36 -1.66 -2.88
CA TYR A 161 -7.26 -0.56 -3.24
C TYR A 161 -7.44 -0.49 -4.75
N TYR A 162 -8.64 -0.16 -5.19
CA TYR A 162 -8.95 0.08 -6.60
C TYR A 162 -9.53 1.48 -6.76
N HIS A 163 -9.00 2.23 -7.72
CA HIS A 163 -9.52 3.54 -8.11
C HIS A 163 -10.00 3.48 -9.56
N GLU A 164 -11.31 3.63 -9.77
CA GLU A 164 -11.96 3.42 -11.07
C GLU A 164 -11.49 4.45 -12.11
N ALA A 165 -11.59 5.76 -11.81
CA ALA A 165 -11.18 6.81 -12.72
C ALA A 165 -9.68 6.73 -13.10
N ALA A 166 -8.83 6.28 -12.17
CA ALA A 166 -7.43 5.99 -12.43
C ALA A 166 -7.19 4.66 -13.17
N SER A 167 -8.19 3.78 -13.31
CA SER A 167 -8.02 2.40 -13.80
C SER A 167 -6.80 1.71 -13.18
N THR A 168 -6.61 1.89 -11.87
CA THR A 168 -5.41 1.47 -11.15
C THR A 168 -5.79 0.63 -9.92
N ALA A 169 -5.13 -0.51 -9.76
CA ALA A 169 -5.18 -1.30 -8.55
C ALA A 169 -3.86 -1.18 -7.78
N PHE A 170 -3.94 -0.72 -6.53
CA PHE A 170 -2.84 -0.64 -5.59
C PHE A 170 -2.85 -1.92 -4.76
N LEU A 171 -1.94 -2.82 -5.07
CA LEU A 171 -2.00 -4.21 -4.62
C LEU A 171 -1.16 -4.47 -3.36
N GLY A 172 -0.37 -3.47 -2.90
CA GLY A 172 0.56 -3.63 -1.79
C GLY A 172 1.43 -4.87 -1.98
N ASP A 173 1.61 -5.63 -0.91
CA ASP A 173 2.39 -6.86 -0.89
C ASP A 173 1.53 -8.14 -1.01
N LEU A 174 0.35 -8.00 -1.61
CA LEU A 174 -0.39 -9.18 -2.08
C LEU A 174 0.38 -9.88 -3.21
N VAL A 175 1.02 -9.07 -4.06
CA VAL A 175 1.82 -9.52 -5.21
C VAL A 175 3.07 -8.63 -5.35
N TRP A 176 4.12 -9.21 -5.93
CA TRP A 176 5.32 -8.48 -6.38
C TRP A 176 5.45 -8.58 -7.90
N GLU A 177 6.33 -7.79 -8.46
CA GLU A 177 6.70 -7.90 -9.87
C GLU A 177 8.08 -8.55 -10.00
N GLU A 178 8.21 -9.47 -10.97
CA GLU A 178 9.47 -10.10 -11.35
C GLU A 178 9.47 -10.32 -12.87
N ASP A 179 10.44 -9.76 -13.56
CA ASP A 179 10.62 -9.89 -15.01
C ASP A 179 9.37 -9.53 -15.86
N GLY A 180 8.61 -8.52 -15.45
CA GLY A 180 7.41 -8.04 -16.13
C GLY A 180 6.14 -8.86 -15.84
N ALA A 181 6.18 -9.75 -14.88
CA ALA A 181 5.04 -10.57 -14.45
C ALA A 181 4.74 -10.39 -12.96
N LEU A 182 3.47 -10.59 -12.56
CA LEU A 182 3.13 -10.64 -11.15
C LEU A 182 3.50 -11.99 -10.55
N THR A 183 4.09 -11.96 -9.36
CA THR A 183 4.44 -13.12 -8.56
C THR A 183 3.89 -13.00 -7.13
N THR A 184 3.91 -14.09 -6.36
CA THR A 184 3.64 -14.00 -4.92
C THR A 184 4.90 -13.58 -4.16
N PRO A 185 4.77 -12.81 -3.06
CA PRO A 185 5.88 -12.50 -2.18
C PRO A 185 6.63 -13.75 -1.69
N PHE A 186 7.86 -13.55 -1.22
CA PHE A 186 8.62 -14.59 -0.57
C PHE A 186 7.88 -15.13 0.67
N TRP A 187 7.83 -16.44 0.84
CA TRP A 187 7.06 -17.08 1.92
C TRP A 187 7.41 -16.57 3.33
N GLY A 188 8.69 -16.25 3.55
CA GLY A 188 9.18 -15.75 4.83
C GLY A 188 8.68 -14.35 5.19
N ASP A 189 8.17 -13.63 4.21
CA ASP A 189 7.64 -12.28 4.37
C ASP A 189 6.11 -12.24 4.51
N SER A 190 5.47 -13.38 4.64
CA SER A 190 4.01 -13.47 4.76
C SER A 190 3.60 -14.28 5.99
N TYR A 191 2.44 -13.92 6.58
CA TYR A 191 1.84 -14.68 7.67
C TYR A 191 1.28 -16.02 7.20
N ASP A 192 0.62 -16.06 6.05
CA ASP A 192 -0.05 -17.26 5.55
C ASP A 192 -0.08 -17.26 4.02
N MET A 193 0.80 -18.03 3.40
CA MET A 193 0.87 -18.15 1.94
C MET A 193 -0.34 -18.87 1.33
N GLY A 194 -1.02 -19.74 2.07
CA GLY A 194 -2.25 -20.39 1.62
C GLY A 194 -3.35 -19.35 1.47
N ARG A 195 -3.56 -18.55 2.52
CA ARG A 195 -4.53 -17.46 2.53
C ARG A 195 -4.19 -16.35 1.53
N LEU A 196 -2.90 -16.05 1.34
CA LEU A 196 -2.45 -15.08 0.32
C LEU A 196 -2.87 -15.53 -1.08
N ARG A 197 -2.64 -16.80 -1.44
CA ARG A 197 -3.07 -17.36 -2.74
C ARG A 197 -4.59 -17.35 -2.90
N GLU A 198 -5.35 -17.63 -1.85
CA GLU A 198 -6.81 -17.49 -1.84
C GLU A 198 -7.23 -16.04 -2.09
N SER A 199 -6.54 -15.08 -1.47
CA SER A 199 -6.75 -13.64 -1.68
C SER A 199 -6.47 -13.21 -3.11
N VAL A 200 -5.37 -13.68 -3.72
CA VAL A 200 -5.04 -13.44 -5.14
C VAL A 200 -6.15 -13.96 -6.06
N ARG A 201 -6.59 -15.24 -5.89
CA ARG A 201 -7.67 -15.81 -6.70
C ARG A 201 -9.00 -15.07 -6.49
N GLY A 202 -9.33 -14.78 -5.24
CA GLY A 202 -10.54 -14.04 -4.89
C GLY A 202 -10.55 -12.64 -5.49
N LEU A 203 -9.44 -11.90 -5.37
CA LEU A 203 -9.32 -10.54 -5.90
C LEU A 203 -9.44 -10.53 -7.43
N ALA A 204 -8.74 -11.44 -8.13
CA ALA A 204 -8.80 -11.57 -9.60
C ALA A 204 -10.21 -11.84 -10.12
N SER A 205 -11.10 -12.44 -9.30
CA SER A 205 -12.48 -12.76 -9.68
C SER A 205 -13.48 -11.64 -9.39
N ARG A 206 -13.22 -10.76 -8.38
CA ARG A 206 -14.21 -9.78 -7.92
C ARG A 206 -13.84 -8.32 -8.22
N MET A 207 -12.54 -8.01 -8.40
CA MET A 207 -12.11 -6.65 -8.73
C MET A 207 -12.51 -6.31 -10.18
N PRO A 208 -13.02 -5.10 -10.44
CA PRO A 208 -13.24 -4.62 -11.81
C PRO A 208 -11.96 -4.66 -12.64
N ALA A 209 -12.09 -4.53 -13.96
CA ALA A 209 -10.93 -4.47 -14.84
C ALA A 209 -10.13 -3.19 -14.60
N PHE A 210 -8.79 -3.32 -14.62
CA PHE A 210 -7.85 -2.21 -14.46
C PHE A 210 -6.64 -2.38 -15.36
N ASP A 211 -6.03 -1.26 -15.71
CA ASP A 211 -4.83 -1.23 -16.57
C ASP A 211 -3.56 -1.33 -15.73
N VAL A 212 -3.44 -0.47 -14.72
CA VAL A 212 -2.22 -0.34 -13.92
C VAL A 212 -2.29 -1.24 -12.68
N ALA A 213 -1.31 -2.12 -12.54
CA ALA A 213 -1.05 -2.84 -11.29
C ALA A 213 0.10 -2.16 -10.55
N ALA A 214 -0.18 -1.61 -9.37
CA ALA A 214 0.73 -0.86 -8.51
C ALA A 214 1.03 -1.69 -7.25
N MET A 215 2.26 -2.19 -7.10
CA MET A 215 2.69 -3.06 -6.01
C MET A 215 3.56 -2.30 -5.00
N GLY A 216 3.70 -2.85 -3.79
CA GLY A 216 4.60 -2.33 -2.76
C GLY A 216 6.08 -2.44 -3.15
N HIS A 217 6.43 -3.43 -3.98
CA HIS A 217 7.80 -3.68 -4.45
C HIS A 217 7.85 -4.02 -5.94
N GLY A 218 8.95 -3.62 -6.60
CA GLY A 218 9.15 -3.83 -8.04
C GLY A 218 8.53 -2.74 -8.91
N ASP A 219 8.57 -2.95 -10.22
CA ASP A 219 8.06 -1.99 -11.19
C ASP A 219 6.54 -2.16 -11.42
N PRO A 220 5.73 -1.08 -11.34
CA PRO A 220 4.32 -1.15 -11.67
C PRO A 220 4.09 -1.59 -13.13
N LEU A 221 3.10 -2.46 -13.35
CA LEU A 221 2.64 -2.77 -14.69
C LEU A 221 1.72 -1.66 -15.18
N LEU A 222 2.08 -0.97 -16.26
CA LEU A 222 1.35 0.20 -16.76
C LEU A 222 0.17 -0.16 -17.66
N ALA A 223 0.03 -1.43 -18.05
CA ALA A 223 -1.06 -1.93 -18.87
C ALA A 223 -1.27 -3.42 -18.60
N GLY A 224 -2.51 -3.89 -18.82
CA GLY A 224 -2.86 -5.30 -18.68
C GLY A 224 -2.82 -5.83 -17.25
N GLY A 225 -2.90 -4.97 -16.25
CA GLY A 225 -2.82 -5.34 -14.83
C GLY A 225 -3.83 -6.42 -14.43
N SER A 226 -5.08 -6.31 -14.89
CA SER A 226 -6.11 -7.34 -14.67
C SER A 226 -5.75 -8.70 -15.26
N ASP A 227 -5.15 -8.71 -16.45
CA ASP A 227 -4.78 -9.97 -17.12
C ASP A 227 -3.59 -10.61 -16.41
N ALA A 228 -2.62 -9.80 -15.98
CA ALA A 228 -1.50 -10.26 -15.17
C ALA A 228 -1.97 -10.85 -13.82
N LEU A 229 -2.92 -10.19 -13.12
CA LEU A 229 -3.48 -10.71 -11.88
C LEU A 229 -4.25 -12.03 -12.10
N ARG A 230 -5.02 -12.15 -13.20
CA ARG A 230 -5.71 -13.40 -13.57
C ARG A 230 -4.72 -14.51 -13.92
N ALA A 231 -3.63 -14.18 -14.62
CA ALA A 231 -2.58 -15.15 -14.96
C ALA A 231 -1.89 -15.69 -13.69
N LEU A 232 -1.55 -14.81 -12.73
CA LEU A 232 -1.03 -15.23 -11.44
C LEU A 232 -2.05 -16.10 -10.70
N ALA A 233 -3.31 -15.66 -10.60
CA ALA A 233 -4.38 -16.40 -9.91
C ALA A 233 -4.59 -17.83 -10.47
N ALA A 234 -4.36 -18.03 -11.75
CA ALA A 234 -4.45 -19.36 -12.39
C ALA A 234 -3.23 -20.26 -12.09
N SER A 235 -2.12 -19.69 -11.64
CA SER A 235 -0.85 -20.40 -11.38
C SER A 235 -0.62 -20.78 -9.93
N VAL A 236 -1.34 -20.16 -8.97
CA VAL A 236 -1.12 -20.30 -7.52
C VAL A 236 -2.20 -21.11 -6.81
#